data_9f9a15654be82f317fa65345070ad0ad
#
_entry.id   9f9a15654be82f317fa65345070ad0ad
#
_cell.length_a   1.000
_cell.length_b   1.000
_cell.length_c   1.000
_cell.angle_alpha   90.00
_cell.angle_beta   90.00
_cell.angle_gamma   90.00
#
_symmetry.space_group_name_H-M   'P 1'
#
loop_
_entity.id
_entity.type
_entity.pdbx_description
1 polymer ?
#
loop_
_entity_poly.entity_id
_entity_poly.type
_entity_poly.pdbx_seq_one_letter_code
_entity_poly.pdbx_strand_id
1 'polypeptide(L)'
;MLRINLFVFILTAIAYLIGIYFFPFMLTSRDVLHQVWVISGVVTWILMTEAIVIAARPSWIERVSGEPLGKLMQAHKTLGWWMVGFAFIHFLAPFVRDIITAFYPVVEVPMMEEHAIHGFWSGVWVYSHPIAGLTGILVSLYMLSVIWRDIKHAKKKISWPKWEKAHLMWAWMYIFLAFHALRTLKETELMMPLGWVTTIAAILGIWASVNIIRGRKGPRCATTARSTPSRRMAAFCSLR
;
A
#
# COMPACT_ATOMS: atom_id res chain seq x y z
N MET A 1 18.38 -3.21 -3.09
CA MET A 1 16.97 -3.50 -2.76
C MET A 1 16.83 -4.28 -1.45
N LEU A 2 17.43 -5.45 -1.26
CA LEU A 2 17.30 -6.20 -0.01
C LEU A 2 17.62 -5.36 1.24
N ARG A 3 18.66 -4.53 1.19
CA ARG A 3 19.06 -3.66 2.30
C ARG A 3 18.02 -2.59 2.64
N ILE A 4 17.38 -1.99 1.64
CA ILE A 4 16.36 -0.96 1.85
C ILE A 4 15.10 -1.59 2.43
N ASN A 5 14.64 -2.69 1.84
CA ASN A 5 13.46 -3.41 2.33
C ASN A 5 13.70 -3.91 3.76
N LEU A 6 14.87 -4.48 4.04
CA LEU A 6 15.24 -4.91 5.39
C LEU A 6 15.24 -3.75 6.38
N PHE A 7 15.79 -2.59 6.00
CA PHE A 7 15.77 -1.39 6.83
C PHE A 7 14.35 -0.91 7.13
N VAL A 8 13.49 -0.84 6.11
CA VAL A 8 12.09 -0.42 6.26
C VAL A 8 11.32 -1.40 7.14
N PHE A 9 11.50 -2.72 6.94
CA PHE A 9 10.89 -3.74 7.80
C PHE A 9 11.37 -3.66 9.24
N ILE A 10 12.67 -3.50 9.47
CA ILE A 10 13.23 -3.34 10.83
C ILE A 10 12.66 -2.08 11.49
N LEU A 11 12.63 -0.96 10.78
CA LEU A 11 12.07 0.29 11.31
C LEU A 11 10.58 0.13 11.67
N THR A 12 9.82 -0.54 10.83
CA THR A 12 8.39 -0.81 11.08
C THR A 12 8.21 -1.74 12.26
N ALA A 13 9.02 -2.80 12.36
CA ALA A 13 8.99 -3.73 13.50
C ALA A 13 9.34 -3.02 14.81
N ILE A 14 10.36 -2.17 14.81
CA ILE A 14 10.73 -1.36 15.98
C ILE A 14 9.59 -0.42 16.37
N ALA A 15 9.01 0.31 15.39
CA ALA A 15 7.90 1.21 15.62
C ALA A 15 6.68 0.48 16.21
N TYR A 16 6.40 -0.73 15.74
CA TYR A 16 5.35 -1.58 16.26
C TYR A 16 5.63 -2.07 17.68
N LEU A 17 6.85 -2.54 17.95
CA LEU A 17 7.25 -3.00 19.31
C LEU A 17 7.19 -1.86 20.33
N ILE A 18 7.56 -0.65 19.95
CA ILE A 18 7.40 0.53 20.79
C ILE A 18 5.92 0.76 21.09
N GLY A 19 5.05 0.63 20.08
CA GLY A 19 3.60 0.72 20.29
C GLY A 19 3.07 -0.29 21.29
N ILE A 20 3.49 -1.56 21.21
CA ILE A 20 3.11 -2.61 22.17
C ILE A 20 3.63 -2.30 23.58
N TYR A 21 4.85 -1.78 23.71
CA TYR A 21 5.43 -1.44 25.00
C TYR A 21 4.60 -0.37 25.73
N PHE A 22 4.14 0.66 25.03
CA PHE A 22 3.33 1.72 25.63
C PHE A 22 1.85 1.35 25.79
N PHE A 23 1.33 0.45 24.95
CA PHE A 23 -0.04 -0.02 24.98
C PHE A 23 -0.07 -1.56 24.96
N PRO A 24 0.28 -2.21 26.09
CA PRO A 24 0.24 -3.65 26.16
C PRO A 24 -1.18 -4.16 25.92
N PHE A 25 -1.32 -5.10 24.99
CA PHE A 25 -2.58 -5.80 24.75
C PHE A 25 -2.66 -7.06 25.61
N MET A 26 -3.88 -7.44 26.02
CA MET A 26 -4.10 -8.72 26.64
C MET A 26 -3.95 -9.83 25.60
N LEU A 27 -3.31 -10.95 25.96
CA LEU A 27 -3.10 -12.11 25.07
C LEU A 27 -4.39 -12.93 24.93
N THR A 28 -5.48 -12.28 24.53
CA THR A 28 -6.69 -13.00 24.12
C THR A 28 -6.62 -13.39 22.63
N SER A 29 -7.34 -14.41 22.21
CA SER A 29 -7.40 -14.82 20.82
C SER A 29 -7.89 -13.68 19.91
N ARG A 30 -8.80 -12.85 20.41
CA ARG A 30 -9.31 -11.64 19.73
C ARG A 30 -8.21 -10.61 19.50
N ASP A 31 -7.37 -10.37 20.51
CA ASP A 31 -6.29 -9.39 20.43
C ASP A 31 -5.19 -9.85 19.48
N VAL A 32 -4.83 -11.13 19.51
CA VAL A 32 -3.85 -11.70 18.56
C VAL A 32 -4.33 -11.55 17.14
N LEU A 33 -5.60 -11.87 16.84
CA LEU A 33 -6.16 -11.72 15.49
C LEU A 33 -6.26 -10.26 15.07
N HIS A 34 -6.57 -9.35 15.99
CA HIS A 34 -6.53 -7.91 15.72
C HIS A 34 -5.12 -7.47 15.36
N GLN A 35 -4.09 -7.94 16.09
CA GLN A 35 -2.70 -7.63 15.76
C GLN A 35 -2.27 -8.20 14.39
N VAL A 36 -2.67 -9.41 14.05
CA VAL A 36 -2.45 -9.99 12.71
C VAL A 36 -3.08 -9.09 11.64
N TRP A 37 -4.28 -8.61 11.87
CA TRP A 37 -4.97 -7.69 10.97
C TRP A 37 -4.18 -6.38 10.80
N VAL A 38 -3.81 -5.72 11.90
CA VAL A 38 -3.04 -4.46 11.87
C VAL A 38 -1.69 -4.64 11.18
N ILE A 39 -0.89 -5.65 11.60
CA ILE A 39 0.44 -5.89 11.04
C ILE A 39 0.37 -6.18 9.54
N SER A 40 -0.53 -7.07 9.13
CA SER A 40 -0.66 -7.43 7.72
C SER A 40 -1.09 -6.23 6.86
N GLY A 41 -1.95 -5.35 7.41
CA GLY A 41 -2.33 -4.08 6.78
C GLY A 41 -1.16 -3.13 6.61
N VAL A 42 -0.38 -2.91 7.68
CA VAL A 42 0.79 -2.02 7.64
C VAL A 42 1.86 -2.54 6.69
N VAL A 43 2.15 -3.85 6.72
CA VAL A 43 3.10 -4.46 5.78
C VAL A 43 2.62 -4.30 4.34
N THR A 44 1.35 -4.56 4.06
CA THR A 44 0.76 -4.34 2.73
C THR A 44 0.94 -2.89 2.28
N TRP A 45 0.65 -1.95 3.17
CA TRP A 45 0.75 -0.52 2.92
C TRP A 45 2.17 -0.09 2.56
N ILE A 46 3.17 -0.55 3.32
CA ILE A 46 4.58 -0.23 3.07
C ILE A 46 5.05 -0.83 1.74
N LEU A 47 4.76 -2.11 1.48
CA LEU A 47 5.12 -2.78 0.23
C LEU A 47 4.50 -2.07 -0.98
N MET A 48 3.26 -1.61 -0.85
CA MET A 48 2.58 -0.85 -1.90
C MET A 48 3.22 0.52 -2.10
N THR A 49 3.61 1.20 -1.02
CA THR A 49 4.33 2.48 -1.09
C THR A 49 5.67 2.31 -1.81
N GLU A 50 6.46 1.31 -1.46
CA GLU A 50 7.72 1.01 -2.13
C GLU A 50 7.49 0.71 -3.63
N ALA A 51 6.53 -0.13 -3.94
CA ALA A 51 6.20 -0.49 -5.31
C ALA A 51 5.81 0.74 -6.15
N ILE A 52 4.99 1.65 -5.60
CA ILE A 52 4.53 2.83 -6.35
C ILE A 52 5.63 3.88 -6.51
N VAL A 53 6.52 4.02 -5.51
CA VAL A 53 7.70 4.88 -5.60
C VAL A 53 8.65 4.37 -6.69
N ILE A 54 8.90 3.06 -6.76
CA ILE A 54 9.69 2.47 -7.83
C ILE A 54 9.04 2.71 -9.20
N ALA A 55 7.72 2.55 -9.31
CA ALA A 55 6.97 2.78 -10.55
C ALA A 55 7.01 4.24 -11.00
N ALA A 56 7.10 5.20 -10.09
CA ALA A 56 7.25 6.63 -10.39
C ALA A 56 8.64 6.98 -10.96
N ARG A 57 9.63 6.12 -10.78
CA ARG A 57 11.01 6.27 -11.30
C ARG A 57 11.65 7.63 -10.99
N PRO A 58 11.64 8.10 -9.72
CA PRO A 58 12.30 9.34 -9.41
C PRO A 58 13.82 9.23 -9.64
N SER A 59 14.46 10.30 -10.10
CA SER A 59 15.89 10.31 -10.45
C SER A 59 16.85 9.94 -9.30
N TRP A 60 16.38 10.09 -8.07
CA TRP A 60 17.16 9.75 -6.89
C TRP A 60 17.11 8.26 -6.51
N ILE A 61 16.13 7.50 -7.01
CA ILE A 61 15.90 6.11 -6.54
C ILE A 61 17.07 5.17 -6.86
N GLU A 62 17.67 5.29 -8.04
CA GLU A 62 18.85 4.50 -8.41
C GLU A 62 20.05 4.85 -7.53
N ARG A 63 20.21 6.13 -7.19
CA ARG A 63 21.31 6.60 -6.33
C ARG A 63 21.15 6.10 -4.89
N VAL A 64 19.94 6.16 -4.33
CA VAL A 64 19.68 5.72 -2.96
C VAL A 64 19.70 4.18 -2.85
N SER A 65 19.16 3.50 -3.85
CA SER A 65 19.12 2.02 -3.85
C SER A 65 20.45 1.40 -4.22
N GLY A 66 21.32 2.11 -4.94
CA GLY A 66 22.54 1.57 -5.54
C GLY A 66 22.27 0.55 -6.65
N GLU A 67 21.03 0.47 -7.16
CA GLU A 67 20.63 -0.53 -8.13
C GLU A 67 20.09 0.12 -9.41
N PRO A 68 20.41 -0.45 -10.59
CA PRO A 68 19.91 0.06 -11.85
C PRO A 68 18.39 -0.16 -11.98
N LEU A 69 17.73 0.72 -12.75
CA LEU A 69 16.27 0.71 -12.93
C LEU A 69 15.71 -0.67 -13.34
N GLY A 70 16.44 -1.43 -14.15
CA GLY A 70 16.02 -2.77 -14.56
C GLY A 70 15.84 -3.73 -13.40
N LYS A 71 16.76 -3.72 -12.41
CA LYS A 71 16.63 -4.51 -11.18
C LYS A 71 15.53 -3.97 -10.26
N LEU A 72 15.36 -2.65 -10.21
CA LEU A 72 14.27 -2.03 -9.45
C LEU A 72 12.90 -2.45 -9.98
N MET A 73 12.72 -2.55 -11.30
CA MET A 73 11.49 -3.04 -11.91
C MET A 73 11.24 -4.55 -11.67
N GLN A 74 12.29 -5.36 -11.53
CA GLN A 74 12.13 -6.75 -11.07
C GLN A 74 11.67 -6.80 -9.60
N ALA A 75 12.27 -5.95 -8.75
CA ALA A 75 11.84 -5.82 -7.36
C ALA A 75 10.40 -5.34 -7.24
N HIS A 76 9.96 -4.38 -8.05
CA HIS A 76 8.55 -3.96 -8.13
C HIS A 76 7.59 -5.13 -8.33
N LYS A 77 7.91 -6.05 -9.23
CA LYS A 77 7.10 -7.25 -9.47
C LYS A 77 7.06 -8.17 -8.22
N THR A 78 8.20 -8.38 -7.58
CA THR A 78 8.30 -9.20 -6.36
C THR A 78 7.54 -8.58 -5.21
N LEU A 79 7.68 -7.26 -4.99
CA LEU A 79 6.93 -6.52 -3.99
C LEU A 79 5.41 -6.63 -4.22
N GLY A 80 4.98 -6.56 -5.49
CA GLY A 80 3.57 -6.75 -5.86
C GLY A 80 3.02 -8.10 -5.39
N TRP A 81 3.76 -9.20 -5.55
CA TRP A 81 3.32 -10.51 -5.08
C TRP A 81 3.27 -10.62 -3.56
N TRP A 82 4.27 -10.10 -2.85
CA TRP A 82 4.24 -10.03 -1.39
C TRP A 82 3.08 -9.17 -0.88
N MET A 83 2.87 -8.01 -1.49
CA MET A 83 1.75 -7.14 -1.18
C MET A 83 0.40 -7.87 -1.31
N VAL A 84 0.20 -8.62 -2.38
CA VAL A 84 -1.02 -9.42 -2.60
C VAL A 84 -1.21 -10.46 -1.49
N GLY A 85 -0.15 -11.16 -1.10
CA GLY A 85 -0.21 -12.14 -0.01
C GLY A 85 -0.63 -11.51 1.32
N PHE A 86 0.03 -10.42 1.73
CA PHE A 86 -0.31 -9.73 2.98
C PHE A 86 -1.68 -9.04 2.93
N ALA A 87 -2.07 -8.48 1.78
CA ALA A 87 -3.40 -7.90 1.59
C ALA A 87 -4.50 -8.96 1.73
N PHE A 88 -4.25 -10.18 1.26
CA PHE A 88 -5.17 -11.30 1.42
C PHE A 88 -5.32 -11.71 2.90
N ILE A 89 -4.21 -11.79 3.64
CA ILE A 89 -4.23 -12.04 5.09
C ILE A 89 -5.00 -10.92 5.79
N HIS A 90 -4.71 -9.65 5.47
CA HIS A 90 -5.40 -8.49 6.03
C HIS A 90 -6.91 -8.52 5.77
N PHE A 91 -7.31 -8.88 4.56
CA PHE A 91 -8.73 -8.96 4.18
C PHE A 91 -9.46 -10.11 4.90
N LEU A 92 -8.80 -11.25 5.10
CA LEU A 92 -9.41 -12.42 5.75
C LEU A 92 -9.44 -12.33 7.28
N ALA A 93 -8.50 -11.63 7.90
CA ALA A 93 -8.35 -11.59 9.35
C ALA A 93 -9.63 -11.18 10.12
N PRO A 94 -10.44 -10.18 9.70
CA PRO A 94 -11.70 -9.86 10.34
C PRO A 94 -12.71 -11.01 10.31
N PHE A 95 -12.85 -11.70 9.18
CA PHE A 95 -13.77 -12.82 9.03
C PHE A 95 -13.37 -13.99 9.93
N VAL A 96 -12.07 -14.31 9.98
CA VAL A 96 -11.54 -15.35 10.88
C VAL A 96 -11.79 -14.97 12.35
N ARG A 97 -11.58 -13.71 12.70
CA ARG A 97 -11.87 -13.19 14.04
C ARG A 97 -13.35 -13.39 14.38
N ASP A 98 -14.26 -13.01 13.49
CA ASP A 98 -15.68 -13.07 13.74
C ASP A 98 -16.18 -14.52 13.88
N ILE A 99 -15.64 -15.44 13.07
CA ILE A 99 -15.89 -16.88 13.20
C ILE A 99 -15.39 -17.40 14.55
N ILE A 100 -14.16 -17.11 14.93
CA ILE A 100 -13.59 -17.57 16.22
C ILE A 100 -14.40 -17.00 17.39
N THR A 101 -14.79 -15.73 17.35
CA THR A 101 -15.59 -15.09 18.39
C THR A 101 -16.99 -15.72 18.52
N ALA A 102 -17.58 -16.20 17.41
CA ALA A 102 -18.86 -16.90 17.44
C ALA A 102 -18.78 -18.26 18.18
N PHE A 103 -17.64 -18.97 18.06
CA PHE A 103 -17.43 -20.25 18.75
C PHE A 103 -16.85 -20.11 20.17
N TYR A 104 -16.10 -19.05 20.41
CA TYR A 104 -15.44 -18.75 21.68
C TYR A 104 -15.79 -17.32 22.11
N PRO A 105 -17.00 -17.08 22.64
CA PRO A 105 -17.40 -15.76 23.08
C PRO A 105 -16.46 -15.25 24.18
N VAL A 106 -15.73 -14.21 23.86
CA VAL A 106 -14.91 -13.51 24.85
C VAL A 106 -15.86 -12.70 25.72
N VAL A 107 -15.77 -12.87 27.05
CA VAL A 107 -16.48 -12.00 27.99
C VAL A 107 -16.00 -10.56 27.73
N GLU A 108 -16.88 -9.75 27.17
CA GLU A 108 -16.58 -8.34 26.95
C GLU A 108 -16.38 -7.68 28.31
N VAL A 109 -15.15 -7.35 28.64
CA VAL A 109 -14.92 -6.35 29.70
C VAL A 109 -15.51 -5.06 29.15
N PRO A 110 -16.47 -4.42 29.88
CA PRO A 110 -17.07 -3.20 29.39
C PRO A 110 -15.96 -2.20 29.09
N MET A 111 -15.73 -1.91 27.82
CA MET A 111 -14.77 -0.87 27.42
C MET A 111 -15.32 0.45 27.93
N MET A 112 -14.56 1.06 28.82
CA MET A 112 -14.90 2.39 29.35
C MET A 112 -15.10 3.35 28.17
N GLU A 113 -16.29 3.94 28.19
CA GLU A 113 -16.76 5.11 27.51
C GLU A 113 -16.45 5.26 26.01
N GLU A 114 -17.49 5.10 25.25
CA GLU A 114 -17.73 5.82 24.02
C GLU A 114 -17.25 7.27 24.17
N HIS A 115 -16.21 7.64 23.44
CA HIS A 115 -15.73 9.01 23.42
C HIS A 115 -16.88 9.90 22.99
N ALA A 116 -17.43 10.66 23.90
CA ALA A 116 -18.46 11.65 23.61
C ALA A 116 -17.94 12.53 22.47
N ILE A 117 -18.70 12.60 21.37
CA ILE A 117 -18.34 13.41 20.19
C ILE A 117 -18.34 14.88 20.63
N HIS A 118 -17.18 15.40 20.98
CA HIS A 118 -16.99 16.80 21.33
C HIS A 118 -16.34 17.54 20.16
N GLY A 119 -17.17 18.27 19.41
CA GLY A 119 -16.72 19.17 18.37
C GLY A 119 -16.73 18.60 16.94
N PHE A 120 -16.53 19.51 15.98
CA PHE A 120 -16.61 19.22 14.55
C PHE A 120 -15.62 18.13 14.09
N TRP A 121 -14.37 18.22 14.56
CA TRP A 121 -13.30 17.29 14.11
C TRP A 121 -13.50 15.86 14.61
N SER A 122 -13.97 15.67 15.84
CA SER A 122 -14.27 14.33 16.36
C SER A 122 -15.49 13.73 15.63
N GLY A 123 -16.48 14.54 15.28
CA GLY A 123 -17.57 14.11 14.41
C GLY A 123 -17.09 13.65 13.04
N VAL A 124 -16.26 14.45 12.36
CA VAL A 124 -15.66 14.08 11.07
C VAL A 124 -14.88 12.77 11.21
N TRP A 125 -14.14 12.60 12.31
CA TRP A 125 -13.37 11.40 12.58
C TRP A 125 -14.29 10.17 12.71
N VAL A 126 -15.33 10.20 13.51
CA VAL A 126 -16.25 9.08 13.72
C VAL A 126 -16.98 8.72 12.43
N TYR A 127 -17.60 9.71 11.75
CA TYR A 127 -18.39 9.46 10.54
C TYR A 127 -17.55 9.03 9.31
N SER A 128 -16.26 9.34 9.26
CA SER A 128 -15.40 8.91 8.16
C SER A 128 -14.91 7.46 8.29
N HIS A 129 -15.03 6.84 9.46
CA HIS A 129 -14.57 5.46 9.66
C HIS A 129 -15.27 4.41 8.79
N PRO A 130 -16.62 4.39 8.66
CA PRO A 130 -17.29 3.47 7.75
C PRO A 130 -16.91 3.70 6.29
N ILE A 131 -16.68 4.96 5.89
CA ILE A 131 -16.24 5.31 4.54
C ILE A 131 -14.83 4.74 4.28
N ALA A 132 -13.93 4.81 5.27
CA ALA A 132 -12.61 4.20 5.17
C ALA A 132 -12.70 2.67 5.03
N GLY A 133 -13.57 2.02 5.77
CA GLY A 133 -13.84 0.59 5.63
C GLY A 133 -14.32 0.23 4.21
N LEU A 134 -15.29 0.98 3.69
CA LEU A 134 -15.80 0.79 2.34
C LEU A 134 -14.71 0.98 1.28
N THR A 135 -13.85 2.01 1.43
CA THR A 135 -12.74 2.22 0.49
C THR A 135 -11.76 1.06 0.49
N GLY A 136 -11.47 0.46 1.65
CA GLY A 136 -10.65 -0.74 1.76
C GLY A 136 -11.24 -1.93 0.99
N ILE A 137 -12.55 -2.18 1.12
CA ILE A 137 -13.25 -3.24 0.38
C ILE A 137 -13.18 -2.98 -1.14
N LEU A 138 -13.47 -1.77 -1.59
CA LEU A 138 -13.45 -1.43 -3.01
C LEU A 138 -12.05 -1.59 -3.62
N VAL A 139 -11.01 -1.15 -2.90
CA VAL A 139 -9.61 -1.34 -3.35
C VAL A 139 -9.24 -2.81 -3.38
N SER A 140 -9.69 -3.63 -2.42
CA SER A 140 -9.44 -5.08 -2.41
C SER A 140 -10.10 -5.77 -3.59
N LEU A 141 -11.34 -5.44 -3.93
CA LEU A 141 -12.04 -5.95 -5.11
C LEU A 141 -11.33 -5.53 -6.40
N TYR A 142 -10.88 -4.28 -6.46
CA TYR A 142 -10.09 -3.80 -7.59
C TYR A 142 -8.77 -4.58 -7.72
N MET A 143 -8.07 -4.83 -6.63
CA MET A 143 -6.85 -5.63 -6.59
C MET A 143 -7.08 -7.02 -7.20
N LEU A 144 -8.14 -7.72 -6.82
CA LEU A 144 -8.49 -9.01 -7.39
C LEU A 144 -8.71 -8.93 -8.91
N SER A 145 -9.35 -7.85 -9.39
CA SER A 145 -9.57 -7.61 -10.81
C SER A 145 -8.27 -7.42 -11.59
N VAL A 146 -7.28 -6.73 -10.98
CA VAL A 146 -5.96 -6.51 -11.60
C VAL A 146 -5.16 -7.81 -11.63
N ILE A 147 -5.12 -8.56 -10.53
CA ILE A 147 -4.47 -9.89 -10.48
C ILE A 147 -5.02 -10.78 -11.60
N TRP A 148 -6.34 -10.82 -11.77
CA TRP A 148 -6.96 -11.58 -12.85
C TRP A 148 -6.51 -11.13 -14.24
N ARG A 149 -6.37 -9.80 -14.44
CA ARG A 149 -5.86 -9.24 -15.70
C ARG A 149 -4.37 -9.52 -15.91
N ASP A 150 -3.56 -9.51 -14.85
CA ASP A 150 -2.15 -9.86 -14.91
C ASP A 150 -1.97 -11.32 -15.32
N ILE A 151 -2.76 -12.25 -14.77
CA ILE A 151 -2.77 -13.65 -15.18
C ILE A 151 -3.19 -13.80 -16.64
N LYS A 152 -4.22 -13.07 -17.09
CA LYS A 152 -4.65 -13.09 -18.50
C LYS A 152 -3.61 -12.47 -19.44
N HIS A 153 -2.91 -11.43 -19.01
CA HIS A 153 -1.84 -10.81 -19.79
C HIS A 153 -0.64 -11.77 -19.92
N ALA A 154 -0.21 -12.40 -18.84
CA ALA A 154 0.85 -13.42 -18.86
C ALA A 154 0.52 -14.57 -19.82
N LYS A 155 -0.77 -14.95 -19.94
CA LYS A 155 -1.28 -15.93 -20.92
C LYS A 155 -1.57 -15.34 -22.29
N LYS A 156 -1.09 -14.13 -22.61
CA LYS A 156 -1.30 -13.40 -23.89
C LYS A 156 -2.76 -13.21 -24.30
N LYS A 157 -3.71 -13.29 -23.36
CA LYS A 157 -5.15 -13.12 -23.60
C LYS A 157 -5.60 -11.65 -23.59
N ILE A 158 -4.78 -10.73 -23.09
CA ILE A 158 -5.05 -9.29 -23.03
C ILE A 158 -3.86 -8.55 -23.65
N SER A 159 -4.13 -7.57 -24.51
CA SER A 159 -3.11 -6.73 -25.11
C SER A 159 -2.44 -5.80 -24.10
N TRP A 160 -1.17 -5.48 -24.32
CA TRP A 160 -0.37 -4.60 -23.48
C TRP A 160 -1.06 -3.26 -23.16
N PRO A 161 -1.64 -2.50 -24.12
CA PRO A 161 -2.26 -1.21 -23.80
C PRO A 161 -3.47 -1.32 -22.85
N LYS A 162 -4.24 -2.42 -22.95
CA LYS A 162 -5.38 -2.67 -22.05
C LYS A 162 -4.91 -3.01 -20.65
N TRP A 163 -3.86 -3.82 -20.54
CA TRP A 163 -3.24 -4.17 -19.28
C TRP A 163 -2.62 -2.93 -18.62
N GLU A 164 -1.82 -2.16 -19.35
CA GLU A 164 -1.16 -0.95 -18.87
C GLU A 164 -2.15 0.06 -18.29
N LYS A 165 -3.26 0.33 -19.00
CA LYS A 165 -4.31 1.24 -18.49
C LYS A 165 -4.87 0.76 -17.14
N ALA A 166 -5.15 -0.53 -17.01
CA ALA A 166 -5.65 -1.09 -15.75
C ALA A 166 -4.59 -1.01 -14.64
N HIS A 167 -3.34 -1.35 -14.96
CA HIS A 167 -2.25 -1.30 -13.99
C HIS A 167 -1.98 0.13 -13.49
N LEU A 168 -2.11 1.11 -14.36
CA LEU A 168 -1.91 2.52 -14.01
C LEU A 168 -3.02 3.10 -13.11
N MET A 169 -4.18 2.47 -13.04
CA MET A 169 -5.22 2.84 -12.06
C MET A 169 -4.76 2.64 -10.61
N TRP A 170 -3.73 1.83 -10.35
CA TRP A 170 -3.14 1.69 -9.02
C TRP A 170 -2.68 3.02 -8.42
N ALA A 171 -2.23 3.97 -9.23
CA ALA A 171 -1.85 5.29 -8.75
C ALA A 171 -3.04 6.05 -8.14
N TRP A 172 -4.24 5.90 -8.71
CA TRP A 172 -5.47 6.44 -8.13
C TRP A 172 -5.93 5.67 -6.91
N MET A 173 -5.90 4.32 -7.00
CA MET A 173 -6.29 3.45 -5.89
C MET A 173 -5.41 3.66 -4.67
N TYR A 174 -4.12 3.99 -4.87
CA TYR A 174 -3.22 4.33 -3.77
C TYR A 174 -3.71 5.54 -2.96
N ILE A 175 -4.22 6.57 -3.61
CA ILE A 175 -4.73 7.77 -2.91
C ILE A 175 -5.92 7.40 -2.01
N PHE A 176 -6.85 6.57 -2.52
CA PHE A 176 -7.97 6.07 -1.70
C PHE A 176 -7.49 5.16 -0.57
N LEU A 177 -6.47 4.34 -0.82
CA LEU A 177 -5.91 3.47 0.19
C LEU A 177 -5.14 4.26 1.25
N ALA A 178 -4.52 5.40 0.90
CA ALA A 178 -3.92 6.31 1.88
C ALA A 178 -4.97 6.84 2.87
N PHE A 179 -6.14 7.21 2.39
CA PHE A 179 -7.25 7.58 3.24
C PHE A 179 -7.69 6.42 4.13
N HIS A 180 -7.86 5.21 3.57
CA HIS A 180 -8.17 4.01 4.35
C HIS A 180 -7.14 3.76 5.44
N ALA A 181 -5.84 3.70 5.09
CA ALA A 181 -4.76 3.37 6.02
C ALA A 181 -4.65 4.37 7.18
N LEU A 182 -4.71 5.67 6.89
CA LEU A 182 -4.63 6.71 7.92
C LEU A 182 -5.88 6.76 8.80
N ARG A 183 -7.04 6.48 8.19
CA ARG A 183 -8.32 6.64 8.90
C ARG A 183 -8.70 5.42 9.73
N THR A 184 -8.18 4.24 9.41
CA THR A 184 -8.42 3.02 10.20
C THR A 184 -7.52 2.91 11.44
N LEU A 185 -6.42 3.65 11.50
CA LEU A 185 -5.64 3.80 12.72
C LEU A 185 -6.43 4.61 13.76
N LYS A 186 -6.33 4.21 15.02
CA LYS A 186 -6.86 5.00 16.13
C LYS A 186 -6.07 6.30 16.31
N GLU A 187 -6.67 7.32 16.88
CA GLU A 187 -5.99 8.60 17.15
C GLU A 187 -4.71 8.41 17.97
N THR A 188 -4.77 7.54 18.97
CA THR A 188 -3.62 7.18 19.81
C THR A 188 -2.51 6.50 19.00
N GLU A 189 -2.88 5.63 18.04
CA GLU A 189 -1.92 4.94 17.17
C GLU A 189 -1.27 5.89 16.16
N LEU A 190 -1.99 6.93 15.69
CA LEU A 190 -1.43 7.96 14.82
C LEU A 190 -0.34 8.79 15.50
N MET A 191 -0.45 8.99 16.81
CA MET A 191 0.57 9.70 17.60
C MET A 191 1.78 8.81 17.94
N MET A 192 1.68 7.50 17.71
CA MET A 192 2.76 6.54 17.93
C MET A 192 3.71 6.44 16.72
N PRO A 193 4.92 5.91 16.92
CA PRO A 193 5.90 5.73 15.84
C PRO A 193 5.34 4.97 14.63
N LEU A 194 4.43 4.02 14.82
CA LEU A 194 3.77 3.30 13.74
C LEU A 194 2.91 4.23 12.87
N GLY A 195 2.16 5.14 13.50
CA GLY A 195 1.38 6.15 12.79
C GLY A 195 2.25 7.10 12.00
N TRP A 196 3.42 7.49 12.53
CA TRP A 196 4.38 8.32 11.80
C TRP A 196 4.94 7.61 10.56
N VAL A 197 5.32 6.34 10.69
CA VAL A 197 5.77 5.51 9.54
C VAL A 197 4.66 5.43 8.49
N THR A 198 3.42 5.17 8.91
CA THR A 198 2.26 5.10 8.02
C THR A 198 1.99 6.43 7.32
N THR A 199 2.10 7.54 8.05
CA THR A 199 1.90 8.90 7.50
C THR A 199 2.99 9.27 6.50
N ILE A 200 4.26 9.00 6.81
CA ILE A 200 5.38 9.24 5.89
C ILE A 200 5.19 8.40 4.61
N ALA A 201 4.81 7.13 4.75
CA ALA A 201 4.50 6.26 3.61
C ALA A 201 3.36 6.84 2.77
N ALA A 202 2.29 7.37 3.41
CA ALA A 202 1.18 8.01 2.71
C ALA A 202 1.65 9.21 1.88
N ILE A 203 2.44 10.11 2.46
CA ILE A 203 2.97 11.29 1.78
C ILE A 203 3.83 10.90 0.58
N LEU A 204 4.77 9.97 0.78
CA LEU A 204 5.68 9.50 -0.29
C LEU A 204 4.90 8.83 -1.42
N GLY A 205 3.95 7.97 -1.10
CA GLY A 205 3.18 7.26 -2.11
C GLY A 205 2.17 8.13 -2.84
N ILE A 206 1.53 9.11 -2.16
CA ILE A 206 0.67 10.11 -2.82
C ILE A 206 1.52 10.94 -3.78
N TRP A 207 2.68 11.42 -3.35
CA TRP A 207 3.62 12.13 -4.21
C TRP A 207 4.00 11.29 -5.44
N ALA A 208 4.35 10.02 -5.26
CA ALA A 208 4.69 9.10 -6.36
C ALA A 208 3.49 8.88 -7.29
N SER A 209 2.29 8.69 -6.74
CA SER A 209 1.04 8.52 -7.49
C SER A 209 0.74 9.73 -8.36
N VAL A 210 0.83 10.93 -7.79
CA VAL A 210 0.62 12.19 -8.53
C VAL A 210 1.63 12.33 -9.67
N ASN A 211 2.91 11.96 -9.44
CA ASN A 211 3.93 11.99 -10.49
C ASN A 211 3.62 10.99 -11.61
N ILE A 212 3.17 9.78 -11.30
CA ILE A 212 2.74 8.79 -12.30
C ILE A 212 1.56 9.34 -13.12
N ILE A 213 0.57 9.93 -12.47
CA ILE A 213 -0.61 10.48 -13.13
C ILE A 213 -0.23 11.68 -14.03
N ARG A 214 0.67 12.56 -13.54
CA ARG A 214 1.15 13.73 -14.28
C ARG A 214 2.11 13.35 -15.40
N GLY A 215 3.00 12.39 -15.20
CA GLY A 215 4.02 11.95 -16.16
C GLY A 215 3.43 11.42 -17.47
N ARG A 216 2.13 11.06 -17.48
CA ARG A 216 1.39 10.75 -18.71
C ARG A 216 1.18 11.94 -19.63
N LYS A 217 1.33 13.18 -19.13
CA LYS A 217 1.21 14.43 -19.92
C LYS A 217 2.56 14.97 -20.39
N GLY A 218 3.67 14.30 -20.03
CA GLY A 218 5.01 14.68 -20.49
C GLY A 218 5.15 14.51 -22.00
N PRO A 219 6.00 15.33 -22.66
CA PRO A 219 6.14 15.30 -24.10
C PRO A 219 6.54 13.90 -24.54
N ARG A 220 5.72 13.30 -25.41
CA ARG A 220 6.16 12.20 -26.25
C ARG A 220 7.49 12.64 -26.84
N CYS A 221 8.55 11.83 -26.70
CA CYS A 221 9.84 12.14 -27.29
C CYS A 221 9.61 12.74 -28.68
N ALA A 222 9.73 14.07 -28.81
CA ALA A 222 9.78 14.70 -30.10
C ALA A 222 11.05 14.15 -30.73
N THR A 223 10.88 13.25 -31.66
CA THR A 223 11.93 12.76 -32.54
C THR A 223 12.48 13.98 -33.27
N THR A 224 13.42 14.68 -32.66
CA THR A 224 14.32 15.56 -33.40
C THR A 224 15.15 14.62 -34.27
N ALA A 225 14.57 14.34 -35.45
CA ALA A 225 15.26 13.72 -36.54
C ALA A 225 16.39 14.68 -36.98
N ARG A 226 17.54 14.58 -36.32
CA ARG A 226 18.83 15.02 -36.88
C ARG A 226 19.92 14.14 -36.31
N SER A 227 20.57 13.39 -37.20
CA SER A 227 21.72 12.53 -37.07
C SER A 227 21.46 11.09 -36.63
N THR A 228 21.65 10.20 -37.58
CA THR A 228 21.84 8.71 -37.55
C THR A 228 21.75 8.07 -36.16
N PRO A 229 20.62 7.46 -35.79
CA PRO A 229 20.53 6.68 -34.57
C PRO A 229 21.21 5.33 -34.78
N SER A 230 22.16 5.00 -33.94
CA SER A 230 22.63 3.62 -33.84
C SER A 230 21.43 2.71 -33.52
N ARG A 231 21.28 1.58 -34.16
CA ARG A 231 20.16 0.62 -34.01
C ARG A 231 19.82 0.22 -32.58
N ARG A 232 20.71 0.47 -31.61
CA ARG A 232 20.51 0.19 -30.18
C ARG A 232 19.63 1.22 -29.46
N MET A 233 19.56 2.49 -29.91
CA MET A 233 18.71 3.51 -29.24
C MET A 233 17.24 3.44 -29.69
N ALA A 234 16.94 2.97 -30.90
CA ALA A 234 15.56 2.85 -31.37
C ALA A 234 14.73 1.82 -30.59
N ALA A 235 15.38 0.76 -30.07
CA ALA A 235 14.71 -0.24 -29.23
C ALA A 235 14.30 0.28 -27.84
N PHE A 236 14.94 1.35 -27.35
CA PHE A 236 14.65 1.91 -26.03
C PHE A 236 13.49 2.90 -26.02
N CYS A 237 13.20 3.55 -27.17
CA CYS A 237 12.06 4.48 -27.32
C CYS A 237 10.73 3.78 -27.60
N SER A 238 10.70 2.53 -28.11
CA SER A 238 9.48 1.79 -28.39
C SER A 238 8.83 1.15 -27.14
N LEU A 239 9.52 1.21 -25.98
CA LEU A 239 9.08 0.64 -24.70
C LEU A 239 8.55 1.69 -23.69
N ARG A 240 8.24 2.89 -24.17
CA ARG A 240 7.57 3.92 -23.35
C ARG A 240 6.17 4.23 -23.83
#